data_4b326878856ad3eb8fe951a905ad939a
#
_entry.id   4b326878856ad3eb8fe951a905ad939a
#
_cell.length_a   1.000
_cell.length_b   1.000
_cell.length_c   1.000
_cell.angle_alpha   90.00
_cell.angle_beta   90.00
_cell.angle_gamma   90.00
#
_symmetry.space_group_name_H-M   'P 1'
#
loop_
_entity.id
_entity.type
_entity.pdbx_description
1 polymer ?
#
loop_
_entity_poly.entity_id
_entity_poly.type
_entity_poly.pdbx_seq_one_letter_code
_entity_poly.pdbx_strand_id
1 'polypeptide(L)'
;MNLFFGDSLTAGENNNNTSFVDYVKENSFNLGISGTTIGEYSIYPVDGNSLLGVINKYQDAIKNADKIFLEYGGNDVAAIMCGFATVQTVVVSLVKALDWIKQLNPQSKVYFLALGDKKTVYEFALNNSHYLEHEYFSKFDFKFPPSIYSKIYDEILDKISNICDIIYMFKNNEFSDELLSDDNLHPNDEGHKIIAKNINDKIC
;
A
#
# COMPACT_ATOMS: atom_id res chain seq x y z
N MET A 1 -16.45 12.81 0.48
CA MET A 1 -14.99 13.04 0.37
C MET A 1 -14.25 11.73 0.65
N ASN A 2 -13.34 11.36 -0.21
CA ASN A 2 -12.50 10.17 -0.06
C ASN A 2 -11.11 10.57 0.41
N LEU A 3 -10.51 9.79 1.33
CA LEU A 3 -9.13 9.95 1.75
C LEU A 3 -8.32 8.71 1.33
N PHE A 4 -7.15 8.94 0.75
CA PHE A 4 -6.21 7.89 0.37
C PHE A 4 -4.95 8.01 1.20
N PHE A 5 -4.75 7.09 2.13
CA PHE A 5 -3.52 6.91 2.87
C PHE A 5 -2.72 5.78 2.23
N GLY A 6 -1.43 5.95 2.10
CA GLY A 6 -0.59 4.93 1.50
C GLY A 6 0.88 5.34 1.45
N ASP A 7 1.64 4.54 0.74
CA ASP A 7 3.08 4.75 0.56
C ASP A 7 3.41 5.45 -0.77
N SER A 8 4.52 5.09 -1.40
CA SER A 8 5.00 5.70 -2.64
C SER A 8 4.06 5.48 -3.84
N LEU A 9 3.33 4.36 -3.86
CA LEU A 9 2.34 4.10 -4.92
C LEU A 9 1.18 5.10 -4.84
N THR A 10 0.69 5.38 -3.64
CA THR A 10 -0.35 6.39 -3.42
C THR A 10 0.20 7.80 -3.67
N ALA A 11 1.43 8.09 -3.25
CA ALA A 11 2.07 9.39 -3.46
C ALA A 11 2.31 9.72 -4.95
N GLY A 12 2.34 8.73 -5.84
CA GLY A 12 2.66 8.89 -7.26
C GLY A 12 4.15 9.09 -7.52
N GLU A 13 5.00 8.40 -6.72
CA GLU A 13 6.44 8.46 -6.90
C GLU A 13 6.84 7.97 -8.30
N ASN A 14 7.85 8.62 -8.89
CA ASN A 14 8.33 8.39 -10.26
C ASN A 14 7.30 8.59 -11.38
N ASN A 15 6.14 9.19 -11.09
CA ASN A 15 5.13 9.60 -12.07
C ASN A 15 4.75 11.08 -11.91
N ASN A 16 5.72 11.98 -11.72
CA ASN A 16 5.52 13.43 -11.53
C ASN A 16 4.50 13.78 -10.42
N ASN A 17 4.44 12.98 -9.38
CA ASN A 17 3.46 13.04 -8.28
C ASN A 17 1.99 12.90 -8.75
N THR A 18 1.75 12.38 -9.94
CA THR A 18 0.42 11.99 -10.42
C THR A 18 0.18 10.55 -10.03
N SER A 19 -0.89 10.28 -9.32
CA SER A 19 -1.21 8.93 -8.86
C SER A 19 -2.61 8.49 -9.28
N PHE A 20 -2.97 7.25 -9.00
CA PHE A 20 -4.31 6.74 -9.25
C PHE A 20 -5.40 7.58 -8.55
N VAL A 21 -5.07 8.28 -7.46
CA VAL A 21 -6.01 9.15 -6.73
C VAL A 21 -6.54 10.27 -7.62
N ASP A 22 -5.70 10.80 -8.53
CA ASP A 22 -6.07 11.87 -9.46
C ASP A 22 -7.07 11.41 -10.53
N TYR A 23 -7.16 10.10 -10.77
CA TYR A 23 -8.08 9.47 -11.73
C TYR A 23 -9.35 8.89 -11.09
N VAL A 24 -9.46 8.92 -9.76
CA VAL A 24 -10.69 8.53 -9.07
C VAL A 24 -11.79 9.58 -9.30
N LYS A 25 -12.97 9.12 -9.71
CA LYS A 25 -14.07 10.00 -10.15
C LYS A 25 -14.72 10.85 -9.06
N GLU A 26 -14.59 10.47 -7.80
CA GLU A 26 -15.14 11.17 -6.66
C GLU A 26 -14.14 12.20 -6.10
N ASN A 27 -14.63 13.15 -5.29
CA ASN A 27 -13.76 14.10 -4.58
C ASN A 27 -12.79 13.37 -3.65
N SER A 28 -11.53 13.30 -4.04
CA SER A 28 -10.49 12.48 -3.42
C SER A 28 -9.29 13.32 -3.00
N PHE A 29 -8.68 12.96 -1.86
CA PHE A 29 -7.47 13.60 -1.33
C PHE A 29 -6.37 12.55 -1.20
N ASN A 30 -5.25 12.84 -1.83
CA ASN A 30 -4.04 12.03 -1.74
C ASN A 30 -3.25 12.42 -0.48
N LEU A 31 -3.06 11.47 0.42
CA LEU A 31 -2.30 11.59 1.65
C LEU A 31 -1.18 10.53 1.72
N GLY A 32 -0.75 10.03 0.57
CA GLY A 32 0.35 9.08 0.42
C GLY A 32 1.69 9.71 0.82
N ILE A 33 2.53 8.94 1.48
CA ILE A 33 3.88 9.32 1.89
C ILE A 33 4.82 8.17 1.61
N SER A 34 5.79 8.39 0.71
CA SER A 34 6.76 7.37 0.31
C SER A 34 7.48 6.73 1.50
N GLY A 35 7.68 5.42 1.43
CA GLY A 35 8.39 4.65 2.45
C GLY A 35 7.59 4.34 3.71
N THR A 36 6.31 4.72 3.79
CA THR A 36 5.48 4.43 4.97
C THR A 36 5.10 2.97 5.07
N THR A 37 4.89 2.52 6.32
CA THR A 37 4.43 1.20 6.71
C THR A 37 3.16 1.31 7.54
N ILE A 38 2.46 0.21 7.76
CA ILE A 38 1.29 0.17 8.65
C ILE A 38 1.69 0.46 10.09
N GLY A 39 2.80 -0.08 10.57
CA GLY A 39 3.32 0.13 11.92
C GLY A 39 4.59 0.98 11.96
N GLU A 40 5.11 1.24 13.17
CA GLU A 40 6.29 2.07 13.42
C GLU A 40 7.58 1.24 13.31
N TYR A 41 7.82 0.61 12.17
CA TYR A 41 8.99 -0.25 11.93
C TYR A 41 9.55 -0.09 10.52
N SER A 42 9.42 1.08 9.92
CA SER A 42 9.92 1.31 8.55
C SER A 42 11.42 1.04 8.45
N ILE A 43 11.82 0.38 7.37
CA ILE A 43 13.22 0.21 6.98
C ILE A 43 13.82 1.51 6.40
N TYR A 44 12.97 2.44 6.01
CA TYR A 44 13.37 3.75 5.55
C TYR A 44 13.39 4.72 6.73
N PRO A 45 14.44 5.55 6.89
CA PRO A 45 14.54 6.50 7.98
C PRO A 45 13.60 7.70 7.76
N VAL A 46 12.31 7.44 7.78
CA VAL A 46 11.27 8.46 7.59
C VAL A 46 10.60 8.66 8.94
N ASP A 47 10.99 9.70 9.66
CA ASP A 47 10.49 10.00 10.99
C ASP A 47 8.96 10.13 11.01
N GLY A 48 8.31 9.30 11.81
CA GLY A 48 6.87 9.38 12.10
C GLY A 48 5.93 8.90 11.00
N ASN A 49 6.44 8.24 9.97
CA ASN A 49 5.65 7.80 8.81
C ASN A 49 5.16 6.36 8.95
N SER A 50 4.31 6.13 9.91
CA SER A 50 3.43 4.95 9.96
C SER A 50 1.99 5.37 9.69
N LEU A 51 1.14 4.41 9.32
CA LEU A 51 -0.30 4.67 9.20
C LEU A 51 -0.87 5.32 10.48
N LEU A 52 -0.44 4.90 11.66
CA LEU A 52 -0.87 5.51 12.94
C LEU A 52 -0.42 6.97 13.05
N GLY A 53 0.80 7.29 12.64
CA GLY A 53 1.31 8.67 12.60
C GLY A 53 0.53 9.54 11.63
N VAL A 54 0.18 9.01 10.46
CA VAL A 54 -0.63 9.71 9.44
C VAL A 54 -2.06 9.94 9.94
N ILE A 55 -2.69 8.93 10.58
CA ILE A 55 -4.02 9.08 11.22
C ILE A 55 -3.98 10.20 12.27
N ASN A 56 -2.95 10.22 13.12
CA ASN A 56 -2.80 11.27 14.13
C ASN A 56 -2.74 12.67 13.51
N LYS A 57 -2.05 12.82 12.40
CA LYS A 57 -1.90 14.11 11.69
C LYS A 57 -3.20 14.58 11.03
N TYR A 58 -4.02 13.66 10.53
CA TYR A 58 -5.18 13.97 9.69
C TYR A 58 -6.53 13.64 10.35
N GLN A 59 -6.62 13.66 11.69
CA GLN A 59 -7.85 13.32 12.44
C GLN A 59 -9.08 14.13 11.97
N ASP A 60 -8.92 15.42 11.71
CA ASP A 60 -10.05 16.28 11.29
C ASP A 60 -10.53 15.96 9.88
N ALA A 61 -9.65 15.54 8.98
CA ALA A 61 -10.06 15.04 7.67
C ALA A 61 -10.82 13.71 7.79
N ILE A 62 -10.34 12.80 8.64
CA ILE A 62 -10.97 11.50 8.89
C ILE A 62 -12.40 11.66 9.41
N LYS A 63 -12.64 12.60 10.34
CA LYS A 63 -14.00 12.88 10.88
C LYS A 63 -15.02 13.23 9.80
N ASN A 64 -14.58 13.75 8.66
CA ASN A 64 -15.42 14.24 7.57
C ASN A 64 -15.35 13.35 6.30
N ALA A 65 -14.68 12.20 6.37
CA ALA A 65 -14.52 11.31 5.24
C ALA A 65 -15.73 10.37 5.06
N ASP A 66 -16.16 10.17 3.83
CA ASP A 66 -17.16 9.15 3.48
C ASP A 66 -16.50 7.79 3.31
N LYS A 67 -15.35 7.77 2.62
CA LYS A 67 -14.55 6.57 2.36
C LYS A 67 -13.09 6.83 2.66
N ILE A 68 -12.41 5.82 3.19
CA ILE A 68 -10.99 5.84 3.52
C ILE A 68 -10.34 4.63 2.88
N PHE A 69 -9.28 4.87 2.13
CA PHE A 69 -8.52 3.85 1.43
C PHE A 69 -7.12 3.77 2.02
N LEU A 70 -6.69 2.55 2.34
CA LEU A 70 -5.41 2.24 2.96
C LEU A 70 -4.58 1.41 1.97
N GLU A 71 -3.61 2.03 1.31
CA GLU A 71 -2.69 1.36 0.39
C GLU A 71 -1.35 1.14 1.10
N TYR A 72 -1.10 -0.08 1.55
CA TYR A 72 0.08 -0.48 2.31
C TYR A 72 0.41 -1.94 2.06
N GLY A 73 1.53 -2.39 2.55
CA GLY A 73 1.91 -3.80 2.59
C GLY A 73 3.25 -4.08 1.92
N GLY A 74 3.61 -3.36 0.86
CA GLY A 74 4.89 -3.54 0.18
C GLY A 74 6.07 -3.31 1.11
N ASN A 75 6.12 -2.15 1.75
CA ASN A 75 7.15 -1.80 2.72
C ASN A 75 7.07 -2.64 4.00
N ASP A 76 5.87 -3.09 4.39
CA ASP A 76 5.70 -3.99 5.53
C ASP A 76 6.32 -5.36 5.28
N VAL A 77 6.16 -5.93 4.07
CA VAL A 77 6.84 -7.17 3.69
C VAL A 77 8.35 -7.00 3.73
N ALA A 78 8.86 -5.91 3.20
CA ALA A 78 10.30 -5.60 3.25
C ALA A 78 10.79 -5.50 4.71
N ALA A 79 10.04 -4.84 5.60
CA ALA A 79 10.37 -4.76 7.02
C ALA A 79 10.37 -6.15 7.71
N ILE A 80 9.42 -7.03 7.36
CA ILE A 80 9.39 -8.41 7.87
C ILE A 80 10.62 -9.18 7.40
N MET A 81 10.95 -9.09 6.12
CA MET A 81 12.10 -9.78 5.55
C MET A 81 13.43 -9.31 6.15
N CYS A 82 13.53 -8.02 6.52
CA CYS A 82 14.67 -7.45 7.24
C CYS A 82 14.67 -7.74 8.77
N GLY A 83 13.64 -8.41 9.30
CA GLY A 83 13.54 -8.74 10.72
C GLY A 83 13.09 -7.61 11.64
N PHE A 84 12.58 -6.50 11.07
CA PHE A 84 12.06 -5.35 11.86
C PHE A 84 10.60 -5.55 12.27
N ALA A 85 9.87 -6.43 11.59
CA ALA A 85 8.47 -6.72 11.87
C ALA A 85 8.17 -8.21 11.74
N THR A 86 6.96 -8.59 12.11
CA THR A 86 6.35 -9.90 11.84
C THR A 86 4.97 -9.68 11.24
N VAL A 87 4.42 -10.67 10.55
CA VAL A 87 3.02 -10.61 10.06
C VAL A 87 2.06 -10.24 11.20
N GLN A 88 2.28 -10.80 12.39
CA GLN A 88 1.43 -10.50 13.55
C GLN A 88 1.52 -9.02 13.97
N THR A 89 2.71 -8.41 13.98
CA THR A 89 2.86 -6.99 14.34
C THR A 89 2.23 -6.08 13.30
N VAL A 90 2.30 -6.42 12.01
CA VAL A 90 1.63 -5.71 10.91
C VAL A 90 0.11 -5.72 11.12
N VAL A 91 -0.46 -6.91 11.33
CA VAL A 91 -1.91 -7.07 11.51
C VAL A 91 -2.41 -6.35 12.77
N VAL A 92 -1.70 -6.46 13.89
CA VAL A 92 -2.04 -5.74 15.13
C VAL A 92 -2.01 -4.23 14.93
N SER A 93 -1.02 -3.70 14.19
CA SER A 93 -0.94 -2.28 13.88
C SER A 93 -2.10 -1.82 13.00
N LEU A 94 -2.50 -2.63 12.01
CA LEU A 94 -3.66 -2.32 11.19
C LEU A 94 -4.96 -2.33 12.00
N VAL A 95 -5.17 -3.33 12.87
CA VAL A 95 -6.36 -3.35 13.74
C VAL A 95 -6.44 -2.09 14.59
N LYS A 96 -5.33 -1.66 15.21
CA LYS A 96 -5.29 -0.41 15.97
C LYS A 96 -5.64 0.80 15.11
N ALA A 97 -5.14 0.86 13.87
CA ALA A 97 -5.44 1.94 12.94
C ALA A 97 -6.94 1.97 12.57
N LEU A 98 -7.53 0.81 12.26
CA LEU A 98 -8.95 0.67 11.95
C LEU A 98 -9.83 1.06 13.14
N ASP A 99 -9.48 0.61 14.34
CA ASP A 99 -10.19 0.97 15.57
C ASP A 99 -10.14 2.49 15.83
N TRP A 100 -8.99 3.12 15.58
CA TRP A 100 -8.86 4.57 15.74
C TRP A 100 -9.67 5.34 14.70
N ILE A 101 -9.62 4.93 13.42
CA ILE A 101 -10.46 5.50 12.37
C ILE A 101 -11.94 5.38 12.77
N LYS A 102 -12.35 4.21 13.23
CA LYS A 102 -13.73 3.93 13.64
C LYS A 102 -14.18 4.79 14.84
N GLN A 103 -13.27 5.08 15.78
CA GLN A 103 -13.54 6.00 16.89
C GLN A 103 -13.71 7.44 16.42
N LEU A 104 -12.91 7.88 15.44
CA LEU A 104 -12.99 9.23 14.87
C LEU A 104 -14.21 9.40 13.97
N ASN A 105 -14.54 8.39 13.18
CA ASN A 105 -15.65 8.40 12.22
C ASN A 105 -16.27 7.00 12.06
N PRO A 106 -17.25 6.64 12.87
CA PRO A 106 -17.90 5.33 12.82
C PRO A 106 -18.71 5.09 11.54
N GLN A 107 -19.03 6.13 10.77
CA GLN A 107 -19.82 6.04 9.53
C GLN A 107 -18.96 5.86 8.28
N SER A 108 -17.66 6.14 8.35
CA SER A 108 -16.79 5.98 7.18
C SER A 108 -16.66 4.52 6.78
N LYS A 109 -16.65 4.28 5.46
CA LYS A 109 -16.27 2.98 4.91
C LYS A 109 -14.76 2.93 4.72
N VAL A 110 -14.13 1.88 5.21
CA VAL A 110 -12.68 1.69 5.06
C VAL A 110 -12.41 0.53 4.12
N TYR A 111 -11.50 0.75 3.17
CA TYR A 111 -11.04 -0.24 2.20
C TYR A 111 -9.53 -0.39 2.28
N PHE A 112 -9.05 -1.61 2.18
CA PHE A 112 -7.63 -1.88 2.00
C PHE A 112 -7.33 -2.09 0.51
N LEU A 113 -6.39 -1.32 -0.03
CA LEU A 113 -5.95 -1.45 -1.41
C LEU A 113 -4.77 -2.43 -1.45
N ALA A 114 -5.00 -3.60 -1.98
CA ALA A 114 -3.97 -4.61 -2.17
C ALA A 114 -3.42 -4.56 -3.59
N LEU A 115 -2.12 -4.78 -3.76
CA LEU A 115 -1.45 -4.76 -5.06
C LEU A 115 -2.16 -5.68 -6.08
N GLY A 116 -2.54 -6.88 -5.67
CA GLY A 116 -3.25 -7.83 -6.50
C GLY A 116 -3.36 -9.20 -5.81
N ASP A 117 -3.71 -10.21 -6.59
CA ASP A 117 -3.70 -11.60 -6.13
C ASP A 117 -2.25 -12.12 -5.99
N LYS A 118 -2.11 -13.34 -5.47
CA LYS A 118 -0.80 -13.98 -5.25
C LYS A 118 0.08 -14.04 -6.50
N LYS A 119 -0.52 -14.25 -7.67
CA LYS A 119 0.20 -14.31 -8.94
C LYS A 119 0.74 -12.93 -9.31
N THR A 120 -0.10 -11.91 -9.24
CA THR A 120 0.26 -10.51 -9.49
C THR A 120 1.39 -10.06 -8.55
N VAL A 121 1.28 -10.37 -7.26
CA VAL A 121 2.33 -10.04 -6.28
C VAL A 121 3.64 -10.75 -6.57
N TYR A 122 3.59 -12.02 -7.02
CA TYR A 122 4.79 -12.75 -7.41
C TYR A 122 5.46 -12.16 -8.65
N GLU A 123 4.68 -11.83 -9.68
CA GLU A 123 5.18 -11.19 -10.91
C GLU A 123 5.77 -9.82 -10.62
N PHE A 124 5.09 -9.02 -9.80
CA PHE A 124 5.60 -7.74 -9.31
C PHE A 124 6.95 -7.91 -8.58
N ALA A 125 7.04 -8.84 -7.63
CA ALA A 125 8.27 -9.10 -6.89
C ALA A 125 9.40 -9.64 -7.78
N LEU A 126 9.08 -10.40 -8.83
CA LEU A 126 10.06 -10.89 -9.79
C LEU A 126 10.70 -9.74 -10.57
N ASN A 127 9.89 -8.78 -11.02
CA ASN A 127 10.36 -7.60 -11.74
C ASN A 127 11.19 -6.68 -10.85
N ASN A 128 10.87 -6.65 -9.56
CA ASN A 128 11.58 -5.86 -8.56
C ASN A 128 12.77 -6.57 -7.91
N SER A 129 13.13 -7.76 -8.36
CA SER A 129 14.25 -8.51 -7.78
C SER A 129 15.58 -7.74 -7.84
N HIS A 130 15.80 -6.96 -8.90
CA HIS A 130 16.99 -6.09 -9.02
C HIS A 130 16.91 -4.84 -8.12
N TYR A 131 15.72 -4.30 -7.85
CA TYR A 131 15.54 -3.19 -6.91
C TYR A 131 15.84 -3.63 -5.48
N LEU A 132 15.52 -4.87 -5.14
CA LEU A 132 15.85 -5.48 -3.86
C LEU A 132 17.36 -5.78 -3.73
N GLU A 133 18.13 -5.71 -4.82
CA GLU A 133 19.62 -5.70 -4.83
C GLU A 133 20.20 -4.30 -4.61
N HIS A 134 19.35 -3.26 -4.52
CA HIS A 134 19.77 -1.87 -4.36
C HIS A 134 20.59 -1.66 -3.06
N GLU A 135 21.45 -0.64 -3.06
CA GLU A 135 22.42 -0.30 -2.01
C GLU A 135 21.86 -0.32 -0.57
N TYR A 136 20.56 -0.07 -0.41
CA TYR A 136 19.88 -0.11 0.89
C TYR A 136 19.74 -1.54 1.43
N PHE A 137 19.39 -2.52 0.58
CA PHE A 137 19.26 -3.92 0.95
C PHE A 137 20.58 -4.68 0.91
N SER A 138 21.56 -4.21 0.13
CA SER A 138 22.92 -4.80 0.09
C SER A 138 23.62 -4.78 1.45
N LYS A 139 23.23 -3.86 2.34
CA LYS A 139 23.71 -3.81 3.73
C LYS A 139 23.30 -5.00 4.57
N PHE A 140 22.27 -5.73 4.16
CA PHE A 140 21.73 -6.86 4.90
C PHE A 140 22.12 -8.23 4.31
N ASP A 141 22.93 -8.27 3.24
CA ASP A 141 23.37 -9.51 2.56
C ASP A 141 22.19 -10.43 2.13
N PHE A 142 21.01 -9.84 1.87
CA PHE A 142 19.77 -10.56 1.52
C PHE A 142 19.49 -10.50 0.02
N LYS A 143 19.36 -11.67 -0.58
CA LYS A 143 18.60 -11.84 -1.83
C LYS A 143 17.17 -12.20 -1.45
N PHE A 144 16.21 -11.33 -1.80
CA PHE A 144 14.80 -11.58 -1.54
C PHE A 144 14.20 -12.44 -2.66
N PRO A 145 13.96 -13.74 -2.46
CA PRO A 145 13.28 -14.54 -3.46
C PRO A 145 11.85 -14.03 -3.64
N PRO A 146 11.38 -13.77 -4.87
CA PRO A 146 10.02 -13.33 -5.16
C PRO A 146 8.94 -14.20 -4.51
N SER A 147 9.22 -15.51 -4.40
CA SER A 147 8.34 -16.48 -3.75
C SER A 147 8.17 -16.25 -2.24
N ILE A 148 9.19 -15.73 -1.56
CA ILE A 148 9.10 -15.40 -0.12
C ILE A 148 8.30 -14.11 0.04
N TYR A 149 8.59 -13.09 -0.78
CA TYR A 149 7.85 -11.83 -0.79
C TYR A 149 6.36 -12.07 -0.98
N SER A 150 5.97 -12.77 -2.06
CA SER A 150 4.57 -13.06 -2.36
C SER A 150 3.89 -13.90 -1.29
N LYS A 151 4.61 -14.84 -0.67
CA LYS A 151 4.07 -15.66 0.43
C LYS A 151 3.76 -14.82 1.67
N ILE A 152 4.67 -13.92 2.07
CA ILE A 152 4.47 -13.04 3.23
C ILE A 152 3.31 -12.08 2.96
N TYR A 153 3.28 -11.48 1.77
CA TYR A 153 2.20 -10.57 1.36
C TYR A 153 0.84 -11.27 1.40
N ASP A 154 0.75 -12.48 0.86
CA ASP A 154 -0.44 -13.35 0.86
C ASP A 154 -0.91 -13.65 2.30
N GLU A 155 0.03 -13.97 3.21
CA GLU A 155 -0.29 -14.22 4.62
C GLU A 155 -0.83 -12.97 5.32
N ILE A 156 -0.33 -11.80 4.99
CA ILE A 156 -0.86 -10.51 5.47
C ILE A 156 -2.29 -10.34 4.95
N LEU A 157 -2.52 -10.49 3.63
CA LEU A 157 -3.84 -10.32 3.02
C LEU A 157 -4.88 -11.29 3.56
N ASP A 158 -4.53 -12.55 3.77
CA ASP A 158 -5.43 -13.55 4.37
C ASP A 158 -5.96 -13.09 5.73
N LYS A 159 -5.11 -12.45 6.53
CA LYS A 159 -5.51 -11.91 7.84
C LYS A 159 -6.33 -10.63 7.71
N ILE A 160 -5.96 -9.75 6.79
CA ILE A 160 -6.65 -8.47 6.53
C ILE A 160 -8.06 -8.71 5.98
N SER A 161 -8.25 -9.70 5.11
CA SER A 161 -9.54 -10.03 4.50
C SER A 161 -10.65 -10.34 5.49
N ASN A 162 -10.29 -10.73 6.72
CA ASN A 162 -11.24 -11.00 7.80
C ASN A 162 -11.62 -9.74 8.61
N ILE A 163 -10.94 -8.62 8.40
CA ILE A 163 -11.09 -7.39 9.21
C ILE A 163 -11.39 -6.14 8.39
N CYS A 164 -11.14 -6.16 7.07
CA CYS A 164 -11.34 -5.02 6.19
C CYS A 164 -11.72 -5.49 4.77
N ASP A 165 -12.57 -4.72 4.08
CA ASP A 165 -12.87 -4.93 2.67
C ASP A 165 -11.62 -4.67 1.81
N ILE A 166 -11.27 -5.62 0.94
CA ILE A 166 -10.12 -5.50 0.03
C ILE A 166 -10.57 -5.08 -1.37
N ILE A 167 -9.82 -4.16 -1.96
CA ILE A 167 -9.86 -3.83 -3.38
C ILE A 167 -8.49 -4.16 -3.97
N TYR A 168 -8.45 -5.02 -4.99
CA TYR A 168 -7.22 -5.28 -5.74
C TYR A 168 -6.95 -4.14 -6.71
N MET A 169 -5.74 -3.57 -6.64
CA MET A 169 -5.27 -2.51 -7.55
C MET A 169 -5.13 -3.05 -8.98
N PHE A 170 -4.61 -4.27 -9.13
CA PHE A 170 -4.59 -5.00 -10.39
C PHE A 170 -5.41 -6.28 -10.28
N LYS A 171 -6.35 -6.49 -11.19
CA LYS A 171 -7.25 -7.66 -11.23
C LYS A 171 -6.86 -8.60 -12.37
N ASN A 172 -7.05 -9.90 -12.18
CA ASN A 172 -7.15 -10.89 -13.27
C ASN A 172 -6.10 -10.77 -14.40
N ASN A 173 -4.81 -10.76 -14.08
CA ASN A 173 -3.71 -10.60 -15.04
C ASN A 173 -3.67 -9.23 -15.76
N GLU A 174 -4.22 -8.18 -15.18
CA GLU A 174 -4.05 -6.81 -15.69
C GLU A 174 -2.61 -6.30 -15.50
N PHE A 175 -1.88 -6.84 -14.53
CA PHE A 175 -0.50 -6.44 -14.27
C PHE A 175 0.44 -6.90 -15.39
N SER A 176 1.29 -6.00 -15.87
CA SER A 176 2.44 -6.28 -16.72
C SER A 176 3.53 -5.24 -16.45
N ASP A 177 4.76 -5.56 -16.84
CA ASP A 177 5.93 -4.69 -16.67
C ASP A 177 5.77 -3.34 -17.39
N GLU A 178 5.00 -3.32 -18.50
CA GLU A 178 4.71 -2.11 -19.26
C GLU A 178 3.90 -1.08 -18.46
N LEU A 179 3.31 -1.46 -17.33
CA LEU A 179 2.56 -0.59 -16.44
C LEU A 179 3.43 0.04 -15.35
N LEU A 180 4.73 -0.25 -15.36
CA LEU A 180 5.69 0.31 -14.41
C LEU A 180 6.50 1.45 -15.04
N SER A 181 6.97 2.34 -14.20
CA SER A 181 7.94 3.39 -14.53
C SER A 181 9.33 2.79 -14.78
N ASP A 182 10.28 3.61 -15.18
CA ASP A 182 11.66 3.19 -15.49
C ASP A 182 12.39 2.53 -14.32
N ASP A 183 11.90 2.71 -13.11
CA ASP A 183 12.43 2.06 -11.91
C ASP A 183 11.92 0.62 -11.72
N ASN A 184 11.00 0.16 -12.56
CA ASN A 184 10.33 -1.14 -12.52
C ASN A 184 9.64 -1.47 -11.18
N LEU A 185 9.33 -0.47 -10.38
CA LEU A 185 8.67 -0.60 -9.07
C LEU A 185 7.35 0.16 -9.05
N HIS A 186 7.40 1.45 -9.38
CA HIS A 186 6.24 2.31 -9.27
C HIS A 186 5.40 2.26 -10.55
N PRO A 187 4.07 2.29 -10.47
CA PRO A 187 3.22 2.37 -11.64
C PRO A 187 3.50 3.64 -12.46
N ASN A 188 3.50 3.50 -13.77
CA ASN A 188 3.45 4.64 -14.68
C ASN A 188 2.01 5.16 -14.81
N ASP A 189 1.81 6.15 -15.67
CA ASP A 189 0.51 6.79 -15.86
C ASP A 189 -0.61 5.80 -16.25
N GLU A 190 -0.33 4.83 -17.12
CA GLU A 190 -1.30 3.79 -17.51
C GLU A 190 -1.57 2.82 -16.35
N GLY A 191 -0.56 2.43 -15.59
CA GLY A 191 -0.74 1.63 -14.38
C GLY A 191 -1.64 2.33 -13.36
N HIS A 192 -1.43 3.61 -13.11
CA HIS A 192 -2.28 4.41 -12.22
C HIS A 192 -3.73 4.52 -12.72
N LYS A 193 -3.97 4.66 -14.02
CA LYS A 193 -5.32 4.66 -14.60
C LYS A 193 -6.05 3.32 -14.41
N ILE A 194 -5.35 2.20 -14.55
CA ILE A 194 -5.92 0.86 -14.29
C ILE A 194 -6.31 0.72 -12.82
N ILE A 195 -5.43 1.13 -11.91
CA ILE A 195 -5.72 1.12 -10.46
C ILE A 195 -6.97 1.95 -10.16
N ALA A 196 -7.03 3.18 -10.66
CA ALA A 196 -8.18 4.06 -10.45
C ALA A 196 -9.48 3.48 -11.02
N LYS A 197 -9.43 2.84 -12.20
CA LYS A 197 -10.58 2.13 -12.78
C LYS A 197 -11.08 1.05 -11.83
N ASN A 198 -10.18 0.23 -11.28
CA ASN A 198 -10.54 -0.86 -10.39
C ASN A 198 -11.13 -0.39 -9.06
N ILE A 199 -10.67 0.77 -8.56
CA ILE A 199 -11.26 1.43 -7.40
C ILE A 199 -12.67 1.96 -7.76
N ASN A 200 -12.80 2.71 -8.87
CA ASN A 200 -14.08 3.27 -9.31
C ASN A 200 -15.15 2.19 -9.51
N ASP A 201 -14.80 1.04 -10.11
CA ASP A 201 -15.69 -0.10 -10.31
C ASP A 201 -16.25 -0.67 -9.00
N LYS A 202 -15.56 -0.45 -7.87
CA LYS A 202 -15.96 -0.96 -6.56
C LYS A 202 -16.80 0.04 -5.76
N ILE A 203 -16.59 1.35 -5.98
CA ILE A 203 -17.17 2.40 -5.12
C ILE A 203 -18.32 3.17 -5.76
N CYS A 204 -18.47 3.09 -7.08
CA CYS A 204 -19.59 3.61 -7.85
C CYS A 204 -20.60 2.51 -8.13
#